data_e895141b34368927960bf7844c106003
#
_entry.id   e895141b34368927960bf7844c106003
#
_cell.length_a   1.000
_cell.length_b   1.000
_cell.length_c   1.000
_cell.angle_alpha   90.00
_cell.angle_beta   90.00
_cell.angle_gamma   90.00
#
_symmetry.space_group_name_H-M   'P 1'
#
loop_
_entity.id
_entity.type
_entity.pdbx_description
1 polymer ?
#
loop_
_entity_poly.entity_id
_entity_poly.type
_entity_poly.pdbx_seq_one_letter_code
_entity_poly.pdbx_strand_id
1 'polypeptide(L)'
;MNKLKNKKGITLIALVVTVVVLIILAGVSINAVLGDNGIIKKANQAASVTKEAEVKEAINRTILEFYLTNDYATLEDFLKAKAEDGSIDSVTKNADGTLTVKKGEYSVTVENRTNSSGGSSSGGSTGGETQTPEITIGEAKVVANSDGTGSAITDAASIYLGSTLYITFSHSITGGTTTVDKTIPYAVTKNGTYTFTVTGTVNGKSYTKNVSVAVNQFKTAKDYVAANVEVTYPDGKVWIPEGFKVAEDSASTVQGGVVIEDKDGNQFVWVPVATIADYKRTWYTGDASFSSYLEALPEDEKTSVKTYKGFYIGRYEAGDKENTVAKTLRSSNDVTKAVTIKANQAPYNYVTRTQAVSLAEGFKTQQGYKAKTKLVSSYAWDTTIAFLQKVNSDYGSSSEEGNYKNTTFSYTDITGVSKTKETSSKVLVPTGQTTPVCNIYDMGGNVLEWTTESSSGSDGPCTGRGGDYNSNFAGTPAGYRNYRSGTAYDYVGFRLTLFL
;
A
#
# COMPACT_ATOMS: atom_id res chain seq x y z
N MET A 1 -7.74 13.75 71.53
CA MET A 1 -8.88 13.47 70.64
C MET A 1 -8.37 13.12 69.23
N ASN A 2 -8.30 11.83 68.93
CA ASN A 2 -7.87 11.31 67.65
C ASN A 2 -9.04 11.31 66.67
N LYS A 3 -8.94 12.10 65.57
CA LYS A 3 -9.89 12.03 64.45
C LYS A 3 -9.61 10.78 63.63
N LEU A 4 -10.49 9.78 63.73
CA LEU A 4 -10.54 8.63 62.82
C LEU A 4 -10.86 9.13 61.41
N LYS A 5 -9.93 8.97 60.49
CA LYS A 5 -10.19 9.17 59.05
C LYS A 5 -11.13 8.07 58.54
N ASN A 6 -12.34 8.45 58.15
CA ASN A 6 -13.31 7.59 57.47
C ASN A 6 -12.72 7.08 56.16
N LYS A 7 -12.23 5.83 56.11
CA LYS A 7 -11.94 5.12 54.88
C LYS A 7 -13.26 4.68 54.29
N LYS A 8 -13.70 5.33 53.19
CA LYS A 8 -14.84 4.85 52.41
C LYS A 8 -14.43 3.52 51.76
N GLY A 9 -14.93 2.43 52.28
CA GLY A 9 -14.78 1.11 51.67
C GLY A 9 -15.60 1.03 50.36
N ILE A 10 -15.07 0.31 49.38
CA ILE A 10 -15.83 -0.03 48.18
C ILE A 10 -17.02 -0.88 48.59
N THR A 11 -18.23 -0.53 48.17
CA THR A 11 -19.42 -1.33 48.48
C THR A 11 -19.32 -2.70 47.84
N LEU A 12 -19.80 -3.76 48.49
CA LEU A 12 -19.80 -5.13 47.98
C LEU A 12 -20.37 -5.20 46.54
N ILE A 13 -21.42 -4.41 46.29
CA ILE A 13 -22.05 -4.31 44.95
C ILE A 13 -21.06 -3.74 43.90
N ALA A 14 -20.31 -2.68 44.24
CA ALA A 14 -19.32 -2.11 43.32
C ALA A 14 -18.20 -3.10 43.01
N LEU A 15 -17.73 -3.86 43.99
CA LEU A 15 -16.73 -4.90 43.78
C LEU A 15 -17.26 -6.03 42.88
N VAL A 16 -18.48 -6.52 43.12
CA VAL A 16 -19.10 -7.57 42.33
C VAL A 16 -19.29 -7.12 40.87
N VAL A 17 -19.80 -5.90 40.64
CA VAL A 17 -19.97 -5.34 39.28
C VAL A 17 -18.63 -5.21 38.58
N THR A 18 -17.60 -4.73 39.26
CA THR A 18 -16.25 -4.60 38.66
C THR A 18 -15.70 -5.98 38.29
N VAL A 19 -15.83 -6.99 39.12
CA VAL A 19 -15.36 -8.36 38.81
C VAL A 19 -16.14 -8.96 37.63
N VAL A 20 -17.45 -8.79 37.57
CA VAL A 20 -18.28 -9.28 36.46
C VAL A 20 -17.90 -8.59 35.16
N VAL A 21 -17.71 -7.28 35.16
CA VAL A 21 -17.26 -6.52 33.96
C VAL A 21 -15.87 -6.98 33.49
N LEU A 22 -14.95 -7.20 34.43
CA LEU A 22 -13.61 -7.73 34.10
C LEU A 22 -13.67 -9.13 33.47
N ILE A 23 -14.53 -10.02 33.99
CA ILE A 23 -14.71 -11.37 33.41
C ILE A 23 -15.31 -11.30 32.02
N ILE A 24 -16.28 -10.42 31.77
CA ILE A 24 -16.88 -10.23 30.43
C ILE A 24 -15.85 -9.66 29.47
N LEU A 25 -15.11 -8.63 29.87
CA LEU A 25 -14.06 -8.03 29.03
C LEU A 25 -12.94 -9.03 28.71
N ALA A 26 -12.51 -9.82 29.71
CA ALA A 26 -11.53 -10.88 29.48
C ALA A 26 -12.05 -11.95 28.50
N GLY A 27 -13.31 -12.38 28.64
CA GLY A 27 -13.93 -13.36 27.75
C GLY A 27 -14.06 -12.85 26.32
N VAL A 28 -14.44 -11.58 26.11
CA VAL A 28 -14.52 -10.96 24.79
C VAL A 28 -13.13 -10.84 24.16
N SER A 29 -12.13 -10.40 24.93
CA SER A 29 -10.75 -10.26 24.45
C SER A 29 -10.13 -11.62 24.09
N ILE A 30 -10.35 -12.66 24.89
CA ILE A 30 -9.86 -14.01 24.61
C ILE A 30 -10.53 -14.56 23.34
N ASN A 31 -11.82 -14.36 23.18
CA ASN A 31 -12.54 -14.85 22.00
C ASN A 31 -12.13 -14.09 20.71
N ALA A 32 -11.83 -12.80 20.81
CA ALA A 32 -11.30 -12.02 19.67
C ALA A 32 -9.90 -12.47 19.22
N VAL A 33 -9.09 -12.99 20.13
CA VAL A 33 -7.72 -13.46 19.84
C VAL A 33 -7.69 -14.95 19.48
N LEU A 34 -8.39 -15.80 20.24
CA LEU A 34 -8.30 -17.28 20.16
C LEU A 34 -9.58 -17.93 19.59
N GLY A 35 -10.69 -17.20 19.44
CA GLY A 35 -11.96 -17.72 18.95
C GLY A 35 -11.89 -18.16 17.47
N ASP A 36 -12.95 -18.79 16.97
CA ASP A 36 -13.02 -19.32 15.58
C ASP A 36 -12.81 -18.25 14.50
N ASN A 37 -13.09 -17.00 14.78
CA ASN A 37 -12.81 -15.83 13.97
C ASN A 37 -11.65 -14.97 14.50
N GLY A 38 -10.90 -15.47 15.49
CA GLY A 38 -9.81 -14.75 16.16
C GLY A 38 -8.60 -14.48 15.28
N ILE A 39 -7.83 -13.47 15.66
CA ILE A 39 -6.66 -12.99 14.92
C ILE A 39 -5.62 -14.11 14.73
N ILE A 40 -5.37 -14.94 15.74
CA ILE A 40 -4.39 -16.04 15.67
C ILE A 40 -4.84 -17.11 14.66
N LYS A 41 -6.13 -17.45 14.61
CA LYS A 41 -6.63 -18.44 13.66
C LYS A 41 -6.57 -17.91 12.22
N LYS A 42 -6.91 -16.64 12.01
CA LYS A 42 -6.77 -15.96 10.70
C LYS A 42 -5.30 -15.84 10.26
N ALA A 43 -4.39 -15.51 11.17
CA ALA A 43 -2.97 -15.45 10.90
C ALA A 43 -2.40 -16.84 10.53
N ASN A 44 -2.80 -17.90 11.24
CA ASN A 44 -2.40 -19.27 10.92
C ASN A 44 -2.99 -19.74 9.59
N GLN A 45 -4.24 -19.39 9.27
CA GLN A 45 -4.84 -19.68 7.97
C GLN A 45 -4.12 -18.95 6.83
N ALA A 46 -3.80 -17.66 7.01
CA ALA A 46 -3.04 -16.89 6.03
C ALA A 46 -1.63 -17.47 5.83
N ALA A 47 -0.93 -17.83 6.90
CA ALA A 47 0.38 -18.49 6.83
C ALA A 47 0.31 -19.86 6.14
N SER A 48 -0.75 -20.64 6.38
CA SER A 48 -0.98 -21.92 5.72
C SER A 48 -1.22 -21.74 4.22
N VAL A 49 -2.05 -20.77 3.81
CA VAL A 49 -2.31 -20.46 2.39
C VAL A 49 -1.05 -20.00 1.67
N THR A 50 -0.23 -19.17 2.32
CA THR A 50 1.05 -18.70 1.76
C THR A 50 2.01 -19.88 1.57
N LYS A 51 2.14 -20.74 2.57
CA LYS A 51 3.00 -21.93 2.52
C LYS A 51 2.53 -22.95 1.47
N GLU A 52 1.21 -23.11 1.32
CA GLU A 52 0.64 -23.93 0.26
C GLU A 52 0.99 -23.40 -1.13
N ALA A 53 0.87 -22.08 -1.33
CA ALA A 53 1.22 -21.43 -2.60
C ALA A 53 2.71 -21.58 -2.93
N GLU A 54 3.60 -21.39 -1.97
CA GLU A 54 5.05 -21.55 -2.12
C GLU A 54 5.42 -22.99 -2.49
N VAL A 55 4.80 -23.98 -1.83
CA VAL A 55 5.07 -25.41 -2.14
C VAL A 55 4.55 -25.81 -3.50
N LYS A 56 3.33 -25.37 -3.88
CA LYS A 56 2.78 -25.59 -5.23
C LYS A 56 3.64 -24.93 -6.31
N GLU A 57 4.15 -23.73 -6.07
CA GLU A 57 5.09 -23.05 -6.97
C GLU A 57 6.39 -23.85 -7.13
N ALA A 58 6.94 -24.36 -6.03
CA ALA A 58 8.14 -25.20 -6.06
C ALA A 58 7.93 -26.49 -6.88
N ILE A 59 6.78 -27.17 -6.70
CA ILE A 59 6.42 -28.35 -7.50
C ILE A 59 6.31 -27.98 -8.99
N ASN A 60 5.63 -26.88 -9.31
CA ASN A 60 5.46 -26.43 -10.69
C ASN A 60 6.81 -26.06 -11.33
N ARG A 61 7.72 -25.49 -10.59
CA ARG A 61 9.09 -25.19 -11.05
C ARG A 61 9.85 -26.45 -11.38
N THR A 62 9.76 -27.49 -10.52
CA THR A 62 10.34 -28.80 -10.78
C THR A 62 9.74 -29.45 -12.04
N ILE A 63 8.42 -29.32 -12.26
CA ILE A 63 7.79 -29.81 -13.48
C ILE A 63 8.26 -29.06 -14.74
N LEU A 64 8.50 -27.75 -14.60
CA LEU A 64 9.02 -26.92 -15.71
C LEU A 64 10.44 -27.34 -16.12
N GLU A 65 11.27 -27.81 -15.18
CA GLU A 65 12.61 -28.33 -15.49
C GLU A 65 12.56 -29.50 -16.47
N PHE A 66 11.54 -30.37 -16.42
CA PHE A 66 11.36 -31.46 -17.37
C PHE A 66 11.32 -30.99 -18.83
N TYR A 67 10.70 -29.84 -19.10
CA TYR A 67 10.59 -29.29 -20.44
C TYR A 67 11.88 -28.59 -20.92
N LEU A 68 12.79 -28.32 -19.99
CA LEU A 68 14.09 -27.69 -20.26
C LEU A 68 15.22 -28.72 -20.40
N THR A 69 15.00 -29.97 -19.94
CA THR A 69 15.96 -31.07 -20.01
C THR A 69 15.41 -32.15 -20.94
N ASN A 70 16.22 -32.62 -21.89
CA ASN A 70 15.85 -33.73 -22.80
C ASN A 70 16.29 -35.10 -22.25
N ASP A 71 16.62 -35.20 -20.96
CA ASP A 71 17.26 -36.35 -20.36
C ASP A 71 16.27 -37.46 -19.96
N TYR A 72 14.96 -37.18 -19.96
CA TYR A 72 13.90 -38.12 -19.57
C TYR A 72 12.84 -38.23 -20.66
N ALA A 73 12.42 -39.47 -20.93
CA ALA A 73 11.41 -39.74 -21.95
C ALA A 73 9.98 -39.37 -21.51
N THR A 74 9.69 -39.46 -20.21
CA THR A 74 8.37 -39.15 -19.65
C THR A 74 8.51 -38.24 -18.42
N LEU A 75 7.45 -37.42 -18.17
CA LEU A 75 7.36 -36.65 -16.96
C LEU A 75 7.36 -37.51 -15.69
N GLU A 76 6.78 -38.72 -15.80
CA GLU A 76 6.75 -39.69 -14.69
C GLU A 76 8.18 -40.09 -14.28
N ASP A 77 9.04 -40.47 -15.24
CA ASP A 77 10.42 -40.88 -14.96
C ASP A 77 11.25 -39.71 -14.38
N PHE A 78 11.08 -38.53 -14.93
CA PHE A 78 11.72 -37.32 -14.38
C PHE A 78 11.31 -37.03 -12.94
N LEU A 79 9.99 -37.06 -12.64
CA LEU A 79 9.50 -36.81 -11.28
C LEU A 79 9.90 -37.91 -10.29
N LYS A 80 10.03 -39.18 -10.73
CA LYS A 80 10.60 -40.24 -9.89
C LYS A 80 12.05 -39.95 -9.50
N ALA A 81 12.88 -39.53 -10.45
CA ALA A 81 14.24 -39.10 -10.16
C ALA A 81 14.29 -37.89 -9.19
N LYS A 82 13.35 -36.93 -9.33
CA LYS A 82 13.23 -35.80 -8.41
C LYS A 82 12.72 -36.19 -7.02
N ALA A 83 12.01 -37.29 -6.90
CA ALA A 83 11.65 -37.87 -5.59
C ALA A 83 12.87 -38.56 -4.93
N GLU A 84 13.73 -39.18 -5.73
CA GLU A 84 14.98 -39.82 -5.24
C GLU A 84 16.03 -38.79 -4.79
N ASP A 85 16.11 -37.62 -5.44
CA ASP A 85 17.03 -36.53 -5.06
C ASP A 85 16.49 -35.63 -3.92
N GLY A 86 15.25 -35.87 -3.46
CA GLY A 86 14.61 -35.11 -2.36
C GLY A 86 14.02 -33.76 -2.77
N SER A 87 13.98 -33.45 -4.05
CA SER A 87 13.35 -32.21 -4.56
C SER A 87 11.84 -32.20 -4.36
N ILE A 88 11.20 -33.38 -4.42
CA ILE A 88 9.81 -33.66 -4.05
C ILE A 88 9.75 -34.89 -3.15
N ASP A 89 8.63 -35.14 -2.46
CA ASP A 89 8.54 -36.28 -1.53
C ASP A 89 8.09 -37.55 -2.25
N SER A 90 7.17 -37.45 -3.20
CA SER A 90 6.68 -38.61 -3.95
C SER A 90 5.92 -38.21 -5.22
N VAL A 91 5.87 -39.13 -6.15
CA VAL A 91 4.98 -39.08 -7.31
C VAL A 91 4.16 -40.37 -7.38
N THR A 92 2.86 -40.24 -7.64
CA THR A 92 1.95 -41.36 -7.76
C THR A 92 1.19 -41.25 -9.08
N LYS A 93 1.16 -42.33 -9.87
CA LYS A 93 0.34 -42.42 -11.08
C LYS A 93 -1.08 -42.79 -10.72
N ASN A 94 -2.04 -41.98 -11.14
CA ASN A 94 -3.45 -42.17 -10.90
C ASN A 94 -4.05 -43.14 -11.94
N ALA A 95 -5.23 -43.70 -11.66
CA ALA A 95 -5.92 -44.61 -12.56
C ALA A 95 -6.34 -43.95 -13.89
N ASP A 96 -6.49 -42.63 -13.93
CA ASP A 96 -6.79 -41.84 -15.12
C ASP A 96 -5.54 -41.46 -15.95
N GLY A 97 -4.36 -41.93 -15.53
CA GLY A 97 -3.10 -41.66 -16.19
C GLY A 97 -2.40 -40.35 -15.77
N THR A 98 -3.03 -39.54 -14.94
CA THR A 98 -2.40 -38.31 -14.35
C THR A 98 -1.37 -38.69 -13.27
N LEU A 99 -0.52 -37.74 -12.91
CA LEU A 99 0.47 -37.91 -11.85
C LEU A 99 0.15 -36.97 -10.68
N THR A 100 0.08 -37.51 -9.46
CA THR A 100 0.00 -36.71 -8.24
C THR A 100 1.40 -36.56 -7.64
N VAL A 101 1.89 -35.35 -7.59
CA VAL A 101 3.20 -34.95 -7.03
C VAL A 101 3.00 -34.37 -5.63
N LYS A 102 3.73 -34.88 -4.64
CA LYS A 102 3.60 -34.45 -3.25
C LYS A 102 4.88 -33.84 -2.74
N LYS A 103 4.74 -32.75 -1.95
CA LYS A 103 5.81 -32.14 -1.16
C LYS A 103 5.25 -31.59 0.15
N GLY A 104 5.72 -32.12 1.31
CA GLY A 104 5.12 -31.88 2.62
C GLY A 104 3.69 -32.37 2.69
N GLU A 105 2.81 -31.53 3.17
CA GLU A 105 1.37 -31.82 3.29
C GLU A 105 0.59 -31.47 2.01
N TYR A 106 1.24 -30.92 0.99
CA TYR A 106 0.59 -30.42 -0.23
C TYR A 106 0.85 -31.31 -1.44
N SER A 107 -0.09 -31.33 -2.36
CA SER A 107 0.01 -32.08 -3.60
C SER A 107 -0.52 -31.32 -4.81
N VAL A 108 0.02 -31.63 -5.99
CA VAL A 108 -0.43 -31.13 -7.29
C VAL A 108 -0.65 -32.31 -8.22
N THR A 109 -1.78 -32.33 -8.92
CA THR A 109 -2.05 -33.34 -9.94
C THR A 109 -1.78 -32.76 -11.32
N VAL A 110 -1.02 -33.47 -12.14
CA VAL A 110 -0.58 -33.07 -13.49
C VAL A 110 -0.76 -34.19 -14.49
N GLU A 111 -0.91 -33.85 -15.76
CA GLU A 111 -0.95 -34.83 -16.85
C GLU A 111 0.43 -35.47 -17.04
N ASN A 112 0.49 -36.78 -17.17
CA ASN A 112 1.73 -37.46 -17.54
C ASN A 112 2.02 -37.23 -19.02
N ARG A 113 3.15 -36.62 -19.33
CA ARG A 113 3.56 -36.20 -20.66
C ARG A 113 4.89 -36.85 -21.05
N THR A 114 5.04 -37.12 -22.39
CA THR A 114 6.28 -37.61 -22.98
C THR A 114 7.04 -36.48 -23.65
N ASN A 115 8.37 -36.46 -23.57
CA ASN A 115 9.23 -35.63 -24.38
C ASN A 115 9.30 -36.19 -25.79
N SER A 116 8.59 -35.62 -26.74
CA SER A 116 8.71 -35.94 -28.16
C SER A 116 9.87 -35.24 -28.77
N SER A 117 11.08 -35.77 -28.70
CA SER A 117 12.18 -35.34 -29.55
C SER A 117 11.90 -35.80 -30.99
N GLY A 118 11.79 -34.87 -31.92
CA GLY A 118 11.59 -35.11 -33.33
C GLY A 118 12.70 -35.94 -33.93
N GLY A 119 12.38 -37.13 -34.37
CA GLY A 119 13.22 -37.98 -35.22
C GLY A 119 12.43 -38.33 -36.47
N SER A 120 12.85 -37.78 -37.60
CA SER A 120 12.38 -38.12 -38.94
C SER A 120 12.83 -39.52 -39.31
N SER A 121 11.93 -40.46 -39.60
CA SER A 121 12.24 -41.59 -40.46
C SER A 121 11.01 -42.03 -41.27
N SER A 122 11.24 -42.02 -42.56
CA SER A 122 10.36 -42.51 -43.61
C SER A 122 10.14 -44.03 -43.58
N GLY A 123 8.93 -44.48 -43.79
CA GLY A 123 8.65 -45.90 -44.07
C GLY A 123 7.16 -46.15 -44.13
N GLY A 124 6.59 -46.33 -45.32
CA GLY A 124 5.18 -46.51 -45.56
C GLY A 124 4.62 -47.83 -45.06
N SER A 125 3.34 -47.82 -44.72
CA SER A 125 2.37 -48.86 -45.16
C SER A 125 0.96 -48.47 -44.67
N THR A 126 0.05 -48.54 -45.57
CA THR A 126 -1.42 -48.62 -45.55
C THR A 126 -2.02 -49.14 -44.26
N GLY A 127 -2.79 -48.29 -43.60
CA GLY A 127 -3.76 -48.63 -42.57
C GLY A 127 -4.49 -47.37 -42.17
N GLY A 128 -5.76 -47.20 -42.54
CA GLY A 128 -6.53 -45.99 -42.26
C GLY A 128 -6.76 -45.77 -40.75
N GLU A 129 -5.83 -45.13 -40.10
CA GLU A 129 -6.05 -44.51 -38.79
C GLU A 129 -6.76 -43.18 -39.02
N THR A 130 -8.02 -43.09 -38.60
CA THR A 130 -8.74 -41.84 -38.47
C THR A 130 -7.97 -41.00 -37.43
N GLN A 131 -7.08 -40.13 -37.89
CA GLN A 131 -6.42 -39.14 -37.01
C GLN A 131 -7.48 -38.41 -36.24
N THR A 132 -7.39 -38.45 -34.88
CA THR A 132 -8.26 -37.67 -34.01
C THR A 132 -8.02 -36.18 -34.34
N PRO A 133 -9.06 -35.43 -34.72
CA PRO A 133 -8.89 -34.01 -35.05
C PRO A 133 -8.25 -33.26 -33.89
N GLU A 134 -7.14 -32.55 -34.15
CA GLU A 134 -6.41 -31.79 -33.14
C GLU A 134 -6.67 -30.30 -33.31
N ILE A 135 -6.94 -29.62 -32.18
CA ILE A 135 -7.04 -28.14 -32.12
C ILE A 135 -5.64 -27.58 -32.18
N THR A 136 -5.36 -26.76 -33.22
CA THR A 136 -4.15 -26.00 -33.36
C THR A 136 -4.35 -24.63 -32.71
N ILE A 137 -3.45 -24.24 -31.83
CA ILE A 137 -3.39 -22.90 -31.19
C ILE A 137 -2.15 -22.19 -31.70
N GLY A 138 -2.33 -21.00 -32.24
CA GLY A 138 -1.19 -20.11 -32.59
C GLY A 138 -0.58 -19.47 -31.35
N GLU A 139 0.54 -18.80 -31.52
CA GLU A 139 1.23 -18.12 -30.43
C GLU A 139 0.28 -17.13 -29.72
N ALA A 140 0.11 -17.32 -28.42
CA ALA A 140 -0.66 -16.41 -27.60
C ALA A 140 0.19 -15.21 -27.19
N LYS A 141 -0.31 -14.00 -27.38
CA LYS A 141 0.40 -12.76 -27.07
C LYS A 141 -0.49 -11.76 -26.37
N VAL A 142 0.15 -10.88 -25.62
CA VAL A 142 -0.46 -9.71 -24.97
C VAL A 142 -0.13 -8.49 -25.81
N VAL A 143 -1.13 -7.70 -26.20
CA VAL A 143 -0.99 -6.54 -27.09
C VAL A 143 -1.69 -5.31 -26.51
N ALA A 144 -1.36 -4.11 -26.98
CA ALA A 144 -1.99 -2.86 -26.56
C ALA A 144 -3.32 -2.58 -27.29
N ASN A 145 -3.48 -3.05 -28.51
CA ASN A 145 -4.62 -2.70 -29.36
C ASN A 145 -5.85 -3.56 -29.05
N SER A 146 -7.00 -2.93 -28.93
CA SER A 146 -8.28 -3.61 -28.61
C SER A 146 -8.77 -4.53 -29.72
N ASP A 147 -8.28 -4.40 -30.96
CA ASP A 147 -8.55 -5.29 -32.08
C ASP A 147 -7.61 -6.52 -32.12
N GLY A 148 -6.71 -6.66 -31.15
CA GLY A 148 -5.74 -7.75 -31.07
C GLY A 148 -4.55 -7.62 -31.99
N THR A 149 -4.42 -6.51 -32.73
CA THR A 149 -3.27 -6.23 -33.61
C THR A 149 -2.09 -5.68 -32.82
N GLY A 150 -0.92 -5.62 -33.47
CA GLY A 150 0.29 -5.07 -32.87
C GLY A 150 1.30 -6.11 -32.42
N SER A 151 2.46 -5.63 -31.99
CA SER A 151 3.55 -6.45 -31.47
C SER A 151 3.22 -6.95 -30.07
N ALA A 152 3.75 -8.13 -29.72
CA ALA A 152 3.67 -8.63 -28.35
C ALA A 152 4.36 -7.65 -27.38
N ILE A 153 3.73 -7.35 -26.28
CA ILE A 153 4.30 -6.55 -25.18
C ILE A 153 5.08 -7.51 -24.29
N THR A 154 6.38 -7.23 -24.14
CA THR A 154 7.27 -8.01 -23.26
C THR A 154 7.28 -7.40 -21.84
N ASP A 155 7.84 -8.12 -20.88
CA ASP A 155 8.00 -7.66 -19.47
C ASP A 155 8.83 -6.37 -19.34
N ALA A 156 9.61 -6.02 -20.36
CA ALA A 156 10.37 -4.78 -20.41
C ALA A 156 9.51 -3.54 -20.72
N ALA A 157 8.25 -3.71 -21.13
CA ALA A 157 7.34 -2.61 -21.42
C ALA A 157 6.92 -1.88 -20.14
N SER A 158 6.78 -0.55 -20.23
CA SER A 158 6.33 0.30 -19.11
C SER A 158 4.81 0.46 -19.15
N ILE A 159 4.08 -0.56 -18.74
CA ILE A 159 2.62 -0.55 -18.67
C ILE A 159 2.21 -0.49 -17.20
N TYR A 160 1.46 0.54 -16.82
CA TYR A 160 1.02 0.74 -15.44
C TYR A 160 -0.35 0.11 -15.16
N LEU A 161 -0.58 -0.29 -13.92
CA LEU A 161 -1.93 -0.71 -13.48
C LEU A 161 -2.94 0.40 -13.78
N GLY A 162 -4.14 -0.01 -14.28
CA GLY A 162 -5.16 0.93 -14.78
C GLY A 162 -5.19 1.05 -16.31
N SER A 163 -4.11 0.67 -17.01
CA SER A 163 -4.13 0.46 -18.45
C SER A 163 -4.87 -0.84 -18.80
N THR A 164 -5.39 -0.93 -20.02
CA THR A 164 -5.98 -2.16 -20.54
C THR A 164 -5.07 -2.76 -21.60
N LEU A 165 -4.75 -4.03 -21.46
CA LEU A 165 -4.06 -4.83 -22.45
C LEU A 165 -5.03 -5.91 -22.96
N TYR A 166 -4.66 -6.58 -24.04
CA TYR A 166 -5.51 -7.57 -24.69
C TYR A 166 -4.73 -8.85 -24.97
N ILE A 167 -5.30 -9.99 -24.57
CA ILE A 167 -4.78 -11.32 -24.92
C ILE A 167 -5.39 -11.72 -26.25
N THR A 168 -4.55 -12.14 -27.17
CA THR A 168 -4.97 -12.65 -28.50
C THR A 168 -4.17 -13.87 -28.90
N PHE A 169 -4.79 -14.80 -29.62
CA PHE A 169 -4.18 -15.96 -30.26
C PHE A 169 -5.09 -16.45 -31.38
N SER A 170 -4.54 -17.16 -32.37
CA SER A 170 -5.31 -17.84 -33.38
C SER A 170 -5.63 -19.27 -32.94
N HIS A 171 -6.74 -19.82 -33.45
CA HIS A 171 -7.15 -21.19 -33.18
C HIS A 171 -7.87 -21.81 -34.39
N SER A 172 -7.62 -23.09 -34.66
CA SER A 172 -8.25 -23.83 -35.75
C SER A 172 -8.32 -25.33 -35.44
N ILE A 173 -9.15 -26.03 -36.17
CA ILE A 173 -9.21 -27.50 -36.20
C ILE A 173 -9.45 -27.94 -37.65
N THR A 174 -8.74 -28.95 -38.11
CA THR A 174 -8.87 -29.43 -39.49
C THR A 174 -10.25 -30.08 -39.70
N GLY A 175 -10.95 -29.62 -40.73
CA GLY A 175 -12.27 -30.15 -41.10
C GLY A 175 -13.43 -29.75 -40.18
N GLY A 176 -13.26 -28.69 -39.38
CA GLY A 176 -14.27 -28.25 -38.43
C GLY A 176 -14.22 -26.76 -38.12
N THR A 177 -14.93 -26.38 -37.09
CA THR A 177 -14.98 -25.00 -36.54
C THR A 177 -14.50 -24.99 -35.11
N THR A 178 -13.98 -23.82 -34.65
CA THR A 178 -13.52 -23.62 -33.28
C THR A 178 -14.22 -22.43 -32.64
N THR A 179 -14.47 -22.50 -31.34
CA THR A 179 -14.97 -21.43 -30.49
C THR A 179 -14.10 -21.31 -29.24
N VAL A 180 -14.12 -20.17 -28.58
CA VAL A 180 -13.41 -19.92 -27.29
C VAL A 180 -14.45 -19.52 -26.26
N ASP A 181 -14.27 -19.97 -25.02
CA ASP A 181 -15.16 -19.67 -23.90
C ASP A 181 -15.24 -18.18 -23.53
N LYS A 182 -14.25 -17.40 -23.98
CA LYS A 182 -14.17 -15.93 -23.80
C LYS A 182 -13.93 -15.22 -25.13
N THR A 183 -14.47 -14.02 -25.28
CA THR A 183 -14.23 -13.19 -26.48
C THR A 183 -12.75 -12.86 -26.60
N ILE A 184 -12.18 -13.07 -27.79
CA ILE A 184 -10.80 -12.71 -28.13
C ILE A 184 -10.86 -11.60 -29.20
N PRO A 185 -10.09 -10.51 -29.05
CA PRO A 185 -9.12 -10.19 -27.98
C PRO A 185 -9.75 -10.00 -26.61
N TYR A 186 -9.13 -10.58 -25.57
CA TYR A 186 -9.63 -10.55 -24.20
C TYR A 186 -8.96 -9.45 -23.39
N ALA A 187 -9.75 -8.52 -22.89
CA ALA A 187 -9.26 -7.38 -22.11
C ALA A 187 -8.79 -7.80 -20.71
N VAL A 188 -7.59 -7.36 -20.32
CA VAL A 188 -6.99 -7.57 -19.01
C VAL A 188 -6.47 -6.26 -18.45
N THR A 189 -6.59 -6.08 -17.13
CA THR A 189 -6.18 -4.85 -16.41
C THR A 189 -5.22 -5.11 -15.26
N LYS A 190 -4.79 -6.36 -15.06
CA LYS A 190 -3.88 -6.76 -13.98
C LYS A 190 -3.07 -7.99 -14.37
N ASN A 191 -1.93 -8.17 -13.69
CA ASN A 191 -1.13 -9.39 -13.80
C ASN A 191 -1.91 -10.62 -13.30
N GLY A 192 -1.60 -11.77 -13.89
CA GLY A 192 -2.21 -13.04 -13.55
C GLY A 192 -2.11 -14.04 -14.69
N THR A 193 -2.55 -15.29 -14.45
CA THR A 193 -2.68 -16.31 -15.48
C THR A 193 -4.14 -16.38 -15.94
N TYR A 194 -4.35 -16.22 -17.23
CA TYR A 194 -5.68 -16.25 -17.85
C TYR A 194 -5.80 -17.51 -18.70
N THR A 195 -6.76 -18.36 -18.36
CA THR A 195 -7.00 -19.62 -19.06
C THR A 195 -8.23 -19.51 -19.94
N PHE A 196 -8.12 -20.04 -21.14
CA PHE A 196 -9.16 -20.08 -22.17
C PHE A 196 -9.38 -21.51 -22.57
N THR A 197 -10.65 -21.91 -22.76
CA THR A 197 -11.01 -23.20 -23.30
C THR A 197 -11.41 -23.03 -24.77
N VAL A 198 -10.62 -23.62 -25.66
CA VAL A 198 -10.95 -23.68 -27.09
C VAL A 198 -11.70 -24.98 -27.34
N THR A 199 -12.88 -24.89 -27.92
CA THR A 199 -13.70 -26.02 -28.33
C THR A 199 -13.71 -26.13 -29.85
N GLY A 200 -13.26 -27.28 -30.38
CA GLY A 200 -13.32 -27.60 -31.80
C GLY A 200 -14.45 -28.59 -32.06
N THR A 201 -15.21 -28.41 -33.15
CA THR A 201 -16.26 -29.30 -33.57
C THR A 201 -16.01 -29.82 -34.96
N VAL A 202 -15.92 -31.15 -35.13
CA VAL A 202 -15.74 -31.83 -36.41
C VAL A 202 -16.80 -32.95 -36.52
N ASN A 203 -17.60 -32.92 -37.56
CA ASN A 203 -18.69 -33.90 -37.79
C ASN A 203 -19.61 -34.11 -36.59
N GLY A 204 -19.93 -33.00 -35.86
CA GLY A 204 -20.80 -33.04 -34.68
C GLY A 204 -20.14 -33.54 -33.40
N LYS A 205 -18.86 -33.89 -33.42
CA LYS A 205 -18.09 -34.32 -32.26
C LYS A 205 -17.23 -33.14 -31.75
N SER A 206 -17.27 -32.91 -30.44
CA SER A 206 -16.51 -31.81 -29.79
C SER A 206 -15.19 -32.30 -29.22
N TYR A 207 -14.18 -31.44 -29.32
CA TYR A 207 -12.82 -31.58 -28.78
C TYR A 207 -12.51 -30.32 -28.02
N THR A 208 -11.74 -30.39 -26.95
CA THR A 208 -11.34 -29.19 -26.14
C THR A 208 -9.84 -29.11 -25.96
N LYS A 209 -9.31 -27.90 -25.94
CA LYS A 209 -7.90 -27.60 -25.60
C LYS A 209 -7.82 -26.32 -24.79
N ASN A 210 -7.08 -26.34 -23.69
CA ASN A 210 -6.88 -25.16 -22.86
C ASN A 210 -5.63 -24.38 -23.30
N VAL A 211 -5.74 -23.06 -23.22
CA VAL A 211 -4.64 -22.10 -23.45
C VAL A 211 -4.50 -21.24 -22.20
N SER A 212 -3.34 -21.27 -21.57
CA SER A 212 -3.04 -20.41 -20.42
C SER A 212 -2.01 -19.37 -20.80
N VAL A 213 -2.32 -18.09 -20.55
CA VAL A 213 -1.49 -16.94 -20.88
C VAL A 213 -1.13 -16.21 -19.60
N ALA A 214 0.16 -16.12 -19.29
CA ALA A 214 0.65 -15.31 -18.18
C ALA A 214 0.74 -13.84 -18.61
N VAL A 215 0.12 -12.96 -17.84
CA VAL A 215 0.21 -11.50 -17.99
C VAL A 215 1.07 -10.96 -16.86
N ASN A 216 2.24 -10.43 -17.18
CA ASN A 216 3.22 -9.90 -16.22
C ASN A 216 3.66 -8.47 -16.56
N GLN A 217 2.99 -7.85 -17.54
CA GLN A 217 3.39 -6.58 -18.12
C GLN A 217 3.01 -5.36 -17.28
N PHE A 218 2.04 -5.50 -16.36
CA PHE A 218 1.61 -4.38 -15.55
C PHE A 218 2.59 -4.10 -14.42
N LYS A 219 3.04 -2.84 -14.34
CA LYS A 219 3.91 -2.33 -13.28
C LYS A 219 3.12 -1.48 -12.29
N THR A 220 3.61 -1.34 -11.08
CA THR A 220 3.03 -0.52 -10.02
C THR A 220 3.60 0.90 -10.00
N ALA A 221 4.03 1.44 -11.12
CA ALA A 221 4.70 2.74 -11.24
C ALA A 221 5.95 2.87 -10.33
N LYS A 222 6.77 1.82 -10.27
CA LYS A 222 8.05 1.81 -9.51
C LYS A 222 9.17 2.61 -10.21
N ASP A 223 8.97 3.02 -11.46
CA ASP A 223 9.86 3.93 -12.18
C ASP A 223 9.28 5.35 -12.16
N TYR A 224 10.13 6.38 -12.26
CA TYR A 224 9.68 7.76 -12.36
C TYR A 224 8.82 7.97 -13.59
N VAL A 225 7.60 8.48 -13.40
CA VAL A 225 6.68 8.69 -14.51
C VAL A 225 6.99 10.01 -15.25
N ALA A 226 6.88 9.99 -16.58
CA ALA A 226 7.13 11.15 -17.44
C ALA A 226 5.89 12.03 -17.64
N ALA A 227 4.73 11.63 -17.11
CA ALA A 227 3.47 12.36 -17.11
C ALA A 227 2.62 11.86 -15.95
N ASN A 228 1.54 12.56 -15.57
CA ASN A 228 0.60 12.08 -14.57
C ASN A 228 -0.04 10.76 -15.01
N VAL A 229 0.00 9.74 -14.16
CA VAL A 229 -0.49 8.38 -14.44
C VAL A 229 -1.49 7.93 -13.38
N GLU A 230 -2.66 7.44 -13.79
CA GLU A 230 -3.61 6.77 -12.89
C GLU A 230 -3.19 5.30 -12.68
N VAL A 231 -3.01 4.91 -11.43
CA VAL A 231 -2.69 3.54 -11.02
C VAL A 231 -3.85 2.95 -10.24
N THR A 232 -4.29 1.75 -10.62
CA THR A 232 -5.38 1.04 -9.95
C THR A 232 -4.83 0.13 -8.86
N TYR A 233 -5.39 0.26 -7.66
CA TYR A 233 -5.16 -0.58 -6.49
C TYR A 233 -6.42 -1.42 -6.19
N PRO A 234 -6.32 -2.48 -5.37
CA PRO A 234 -7.48 -3.33 -5.05
C PRO A 234 -8.68 -2.58 -4.45
N ASP A 235 -8.44 -1.48 -3.76
CA ASP A 235 -9.42 -0.68 -3.01
C ASP A 235 -9.60 0.75 -3.54
N GLY A 236 -9.01 1.09 -4.69
CA GLY A 236 -9.18 2.42 -5.27
C GLY A 236 -8.16 2.77 -6.34
N LYS A 237 -8.08 4.04 -6.67
CA LYS A 237 -7.18 4.59 -7.68
C LYS A 237 -6.33 5.70 -7.10
N VAL A 238 -5.12 5.84 -7.61
CA VAL A 238 -4.13 6.85 -7.21
C VAL A 238 -3.54 7.48 -8.47
N TRP A 239 -3.38 8.77 -8.48
CA TRP A 239 -2.71 9.50 -9.55
C TRP A 239 -1.26 9.79 -9.18
N ILE A 240 -0.30 9.16 -9.86
CA ILE A 240 1.13 9.41 -9.67
C ILE A 240 1.52 10.64 -10.50
N PRO A 241 2.05 11.71 -9.88
CA PRO A 241 2.45 12.92 -10.61
C PRO A 241 3.71 12.71 -11.45
N GLU A 242 3.84 13.49 -12.52
CA GLU A 242 5.08 13.57 -13.31
C GLU A 242 6.29 13.81 -12.42
N GLY A 243 7.36 13.03 -12.60
CA GLY A 243 8.61 13.12 -11.85
C GLY A 243 8.63 12.30 -10.55
N PHE A 244 7.54 11.59 -10.23
CA PHE A 244 7.47 10.68 -9.08
C PHE A 244 7.41 9.22 -9.49
N LYS A 245 7.73 8.35 -8.56
CA LYS A 245 7.49 6.90 -8.60
C LYS A 245 6.76 6.46 -7.33
N VAL A 246 6.22 5.26 -7.32
CA VAL A 246 5.75 4.62 -6.07
C VAL A 246 6.98 4.18 -5.27
N ALA A 247 7.04 4.55 -3.99
CA ALA A 247 8.13 4.17 -3.09
C ALA A 247 8.15 2.64 -2.87
N GLU A 248 9.32 2.08 -2.62
CA GLU A 248 9.49 0.62 -2.45
C GLU A 248 8.73 0.08 -1.22
N ASP A 249 8.65 0.88 -0.16
CA ASP A 249 7.96 0.57 1.08
C ASP A 249 6.50 1.07 1.11
N SER A 250 5.95 1.45 -0.05
CA SER A 250 4.56 1.86 -0.20
C SER A 250 3.60 0.71 0.10
N ALA A 251 2.45 1.04 0.71
CA ALA A 251 1.38 0.05 0.89
C ALA A 251 0.84 -0.46 -0.46
N SER A 252 0.35 -1.69 -0.46
CA SER A 252 -0.29 -2.35 -1.61
C SER A 252 -1.78 -2.00 -1.77
N THR A 253 -2.32 -1.15 -0.90
CA THR A 253 -3.71 -0.67 -0.91
C THR A 253 -3.74 0.84 -0.69
N VAL A 254 -4.78 1.50 -1.21
CA VAL A 254 -4.99 2.95 -1.00
C VAL A 254 -5.18 3.24 0.49
N GLN A 255 -5.99 2.43 1.18
CA GLN A 255 -6.23 2.62 2.63
C GLN A 255 -4.98 2.38 3.47
N GLY A 256 -4.05 1.53 3.03
CA GLY A 256 -2.76 1.34 3.71
C GLY A 256 -1.80 2.52 3.59
N GLY A 257 -2.10 3.48 2.71
CA GLY A 257 -1.29 4.66 2.43
C GLY A 257 -0.27 4.44 1.31
N VAL A 258 -0.67 4.76 0.08
CA VAL A 258 0.23 4.72 -1.08
C VAL A 258 1.21 5.87 -1.02
N VAL A 259 2.50 5.54 -1.01
CA VAL A 259 3.61 6.49 -0.92
C VAL A 259 4.22 6.72 -2.30
N ILE A 260 4.40 7.99 -2.66
CA ILE A 260 5.21 8.38 -3.81
C ILE A 260 6.53 9.01 -3.37
N GLU A 261 7.52 8.90 -4.22
CA GLU A 261 8.88 9.40 -3.96
C GLU A 261 9.42 10.13 -5.19
N ASP A 262 10.03 11.31 -4.99
CA ASP A 262 10.77 12.00 -6.04
C ASP A 262 12.22 11.48 -6.18
N LYS A 263 12.94 11.97 -7.17
CA LYS A 263 14.35 11.61 -7.42
C LYS A 263 15.32 11.93 -6.27
N ASP A 264 14.95 12.87 -5.41
CA ASP A 264 15.75 13.26 -4.24
C ASP A 264 15.32 12.49 -2.98
N GLY A 265 14.32 11.60 -3.06
CA GLY A 265 13.81 10.79 -1.96
C GLY A 265 12.82 11.51 -1.06
N ASN A 266 12.22 12.63 -1.50
CA ASN A 266 11.11 13.25 -0.78
C ASN A 266 9.84 12.43 -0.97
N GLN A 267 9.10 12.17 0.11
CA GLN A 267 7.98 11.24 0.11
C GLN A 267 6.66 11.89 0.51
N PHE A 268 5.60 11.51 -0.20
CA PHE A 268 4.23 11.97 0.04
C PHE A 268 3.27 10.79 0.03
N VAL A 269 2.18 10.90 0.77
CA VAL A 269 1.15 9.86 0.90
C VAL A 269 -0.14 10.33 0.24
N TRP A 270 -0.75 9.46 -0.56
CA TRP A 270 -2.05 9.71 -1.19
C TRP A 270 -3.18 9.68 -0.17
N VAL A 271 -3.99 10.74 -0.15
CA VAL A 271 -5.23 10.84 0.63
C VAL A 271 -6.40 10.85 -0.35
N PRO A 272 -7.19 9.76 -0.42
CA PRO A 272 -8.30 9.66 -1.35
C PRO A 272 -9.49 10.51 -0.89
N VAL A 273 -10.16 11.15 -1.85
CA VAL A 273 -11.37 11.95 -1.65
C VAL A 273 -12.43 11.50 -2.66
N ALA A 274 -13.44 10.78 -2.22
CA ALA A 274 -14.47 10.23 -3.11
C ALA A 274 -15.27 11.34 -3.80
N THR A 275 -15.72 12.32 -3.03
CA THR A 275 -16.46 13.48 -3.53
C THR A 275 -15.91 14.77 -2.92
N ILE A 276 -16.15 15.91 -3.58
CA ILE A 276 -15.72 17.20 -3.03
C ILE A 276 -16.39 17.54 -1.68
N ALA A 277 -17.52 16.95 -1.37
CA ALA A 277 -18.19 17.10 -0.08
C ALA A 277 -17.41 16.42 1.07
N ASP A 278 -16.56 15.45 0.75
CA ASP A 278 -15.69 14.77 1.70
C ASP A 278 -14.41 15.57 1.98
N TYR A 279 -14.04 16.51 1.10
CA TYR A 279 -12.93 17.44 1.30
C TYR A 279 -13.43 18.64 2.12
N LYS A 280 -13.44 18.46 3.45
CA LYS A 280 -14.09 19.39 4.37
C LYS A 280 -13.33 19.54 5.67
N ARG A 281 -13.56 20.67 6.32
CA ARG A 281 -13.14 20.91 7.70
C ARG A 281 -14.03 20.12 8.65
N THR A 282 -13.43 19.52 9.68
CA THR A 282 -14.13 18.77 10.73
C THR A 282 -13.63 19.19 12.11
N TRP A 283 -14.54 19.28 13.09
CA TRP A 283 -14.17 19.56 14.46
C TRP A 283 -13.98 18.26 15.23
N TYR A 284 -12.77 17.98 15.67
CA TYR A 284 -12.44 16.73 16.35
C TYR A 284 -12.32 16.84 17.87
N THR A 285 -12.11 18.04 18.41
CA THR A 285 -11.80 18.23 19.81
C THR A 285 -12.46 19.46 20.40
N GLY A 286 -12.88 19.38 21.68
CA GLY A 286 -13.22 20.49 22.53
C GLY A 286 -14.57 21.16 22.25
N ASP A 287 -14.89 22.17 23.04
CA ASP A 287 -16.16 22.91 23.02
C ASP A 287 -16.16 24.11 22.08
N ALA A 288 -15.04 24.39 21.43
CA ALA A 288 -14.92 25.51 20.51
C ALA A 288 -15.64 25.20 19.19
N SER A 289 -16.14 26.23 18.55
CA SER A 289 -16.80 26.16 17.25
C SER A 289 -15.90 26.69 16.15
N PHE A 290 -16.23 26.38 14.88
CA PHE A 290 -15.59 26.97 13.72
C PHE A 290 -15.69 28.50 13.65
N SER A 291 -16.51 29.15 14.49
CA SER A 291 -16.65 30.60 14.50
C SER A 291 -15.35 31.35 14.80
N SER A 292 -14.42 30.70 15.49
CA SER A 292 -13.11 31.28 15.83
C SER A 292 -12.00 30.93 14.84
N TYR A 293 -12.27 30.05 13.86
CA TYR A 293 -11.27 29.58 12.90
C TYR A 293 -11.82 29.71 11.49
N LEU A 294 -11.11 30.50 10.68
CA LEU A 294 -11.62 30.94 9.37
C LEU A 294 -10.72 30.42 8.25
N GLU A 295 -11.31 29.71 7.33
CA GLU A 295 -10.69 29.36 6.06
C GLU A 295 -11.78 29.09 5.03
N ALA A 296 -11.72 29.76 3.89
CA ALA A 296 -12.50 29.41 2.73
C ALA A 296 -11.82 28.23 2.00
N LEU A 297 -12.62 27.35 1.40
CA LEU A 297 -12.07 26.26 0.58
C LEU A 297 -11.26 26.84 -0.58
N PRO A 298 -9.93 26.61 -0.65
CA PRO A 298 -9.11 27.14 -1.72
C PRO A 298 -9.54 26.55 -3.08
N GLU A 299 -9.79 27.40 -4.05
CA GLU A 299 -10.40 27.00 -5.33
C GLU A 299 -9.47 26.10 -6.16
N ASP A 300 -8.15 26.28 -6.07
CA ASP A 300 -7.17 25.42 -6.72
C ASP A 300 -7.11 24.01 -6.10
N GLU A 301 -7.20 23.89 -4.77
CA GLU A 301 -7.31 22.59 -4.08
C GLU A 301 -8.62 21.90 -4.48
N LYS A 302 -9.73 22.62 -4.44
CA LYS A 302 -11.06 22.12 -4.84
C LYS A 302 -11.06 21.60 -6.27
N THR A 303 -10.42 22.32 -7.20
CA THR A 303 -10.33 21.93 -8.62
C THR A 303 -9.50 20.65 -8.78
N SER A 304 -8.32 20.58 -8.15
CA SER A 304 -7.46 19.41 -8.18
C SER A 304 -8.16 18.19 -7.58
N VAL A 305 -8.72 18.31 -6.38
CA VAL A 305 -9.43 17.23 -5.69
C VAL A 305 -10.65 16.72 -6.48
N LYS A 306 -11.40 17.61 -7.11
CA LYS A 306 -12.50 17.20 -8.00
C LYS A 306 -12.04 16.37 -9.19
N THR A 307 -10.89 16.76 -9.78
CA THR A 307 -10.33 16.13 -10.98
C THR A 307 -9.71 14.78 -10.64
N TYR A 308 -8.82 14.75 -9.65
CA TYR A 308 -7.97 13.60 -9.36
C TYR A 308 -8.51 12.70 -8.24
N LYS A 309 -9.58 13.11 -7.54
CA LYS A 309 -10.22 12.34 -6.46
C LYS A 309 -9.29 12.09 -5.27
N GLY A 310 -8.42 13.04 -4.98
CA GLY A 310 -7.47 12.98 -3.87
C GLY A 310 -6.40 14.06 -3.97
N PHE A 311 -5.50 14.02 -3.03
CA PHE A 311 -4.32 14.88 -2.95
C PHE A 311 -3.20 14.14 -2.22
N TYR A 312 -2.02 14.72 -2.18
CA TYR A 312 -0.90 14.18 -1.42
C TYR A 312 -0.60 15.06 -0.20
N ILE A 313 -0.25 14.40 0.91
CA ILE A 313 0.30 15.06 2.10
C ILE A 313 1.73 14.57 2.34
N GLY A 314 2.61 15.41 2.84
CA GLY A 314 3.96 15.00 3.22
C GLY A 314 3.92 13.78 4.14
N ARG A 315 4.66 12.71 3.80
CA ARG A 315 4.77 11.51 4.64
C ARG A 315 5.28 11.86 6.03
N TYR A 316 6.14 12.85 6.09
CA TYR A 316 6.79 13.41 7.27
C TYR A 316 6.51 14.91 7.40
N GLU A 317 6.74 15.46 8.58
CA GLU A 317 6.92 16.90 8.77
C GLU A 317 8.02 17.41 7.82
N ALA A 318 8.00 18.70 7.50
CA ALA A 318 9.12 19.33 6.79
C ALA A 318 10.41 19.20 7.61
N GLY A 319 11.47 18.76 6.95
CA GLY A 319 12.81 18.62 7.52
C GLY A 319 13.80 19.62 6.95
N ASP A 320 14.86 19.90 7.69
CA ASP A 320 15.99 20.73 7.29
C ASP A 320 17.12 19.84 6.73
N LYS A 321 17.29 19.82 5.42
CA LYS A 321 18.25 19.00 4.70
C LYS A 321 19.69 19.22 5.16
N GLU A 322 20.06 20.48 5.42
CA GLU A 322 21.45 20.82 5.77
C GLU A 322 21.77 20.45 7.22
N ASN A 323 20.81 20.59 8.14
CA ASN A 323 20.99 20.15 9.52
C ASN A 323 21.17 18.63 9.63
N THR A 324 20.59 17.84 8.73
CA THR A 324 20.86 16.40 8.64
C THR A 324 22.32 16.14 8.28
N VAL A 325 22.89 16.90 7.35
CA VAL A 325 24.31 16.82 7.01
C VAL A 325 25.18 17.23 8.21
N ALA A 326 24.81 18.29 8.91
CA ALA A 326 25.47 18.75 10.13
C ALA A 326 25.18 17.87 11.36
N LYS A 327 24.19 16.95 11.26
CA LYS A 327 23.74 16.06 12.35
C LYS A 327 23.36 16.82 13.63
N THR A 328 22.66 17.93 13.47
CA THR A 328 22.16 18.76 14.60
C THR A 328 20.68 19.10 14.38
N LEU A 329 19.95 19.26 15.47
CA LEU A 329 18.62 19.85 15.43
C LEU A 329 18.73 21.37 15.23
N ARG A 330 17.70 21.98 14.66
CA ARG A 330 17.64 23.43 14.47
C ARG A 330 17.56 24.15 15.80
N SER A 331 18.21 25.31 15.87
CA SER A 331 18.28 26.16 17.08
C SER A 331 17.95 27.62 16.80
N SER A 332 17.60 27.98 15.57
CA SER A 332 17.33 29.37 15.18
C SER A 332 16.41 29.46 13.97
N ASN A 333 15.86 30.65 13.72
CA ASN A 333 15.08 30.99 12.52
C ASN A 333 16.00 31.24 11.32
N ASP A 334 16.66 30.19 10.83
CA ASP A 334 17.41 30.25 9.57
C ASP A 334 16.60 29.57 8.47
N VAL A 335 15.93 30.35 7.63
CA VAL A 335 15.08 29.88 6.52
C VAL A 335 15.81 29.86 5.18
N THR A 336 17.13 30.01 5.16
CA THR A 336 17.94 29.87 3.96
C THR A 336 18.20 28.41 3.59
N LYS A 337 17.92 27.50 4.51
CA LYS A 337 18.14 26.06 4.36
C LYS A 337 17.08 25.42 3.48
N ALA A 338 17.49 24.43 2.69
CA ALA A 338 16.60 23.69 1.84
C ALA A 338 15.63 22.82 2.65
N VAL A 339 14.36 22.78 2.24
CA VAL A 339 13.33 21.88 2.80
C VAL A 339 13.49 20.48 2.23
N THR A 340 13.16 19.47 3.02
CA THR A 340 13.08 18.08 2.60
C THR A 340 11.89 17.38 3.27
N ILE A 341 11.34 16.33 2.64
CA ILE A 341 10.22 15.54 3.17
C ILE A 341 10.69 14.10 3.31
N LYS A 342 11.54 13.84 4.29
CA LYS A 342 12.22 12.55 4.50
C LYS A 342 12.23 12.18 5.97
N ALA A 343 12.41 10.89 6.25
CA ALA A 343 12.71 10.41 7.59
C ALA A 343 14.10 10.86 8.04
N ASN A 344 14.31 10.85 9.34
CA ASN A 344 15.60 11.11 10.00
C ASN A 344 16.19 12.49 9.69
N GLN A 345 15.35 13.49 9.48
CA GLN A 345 15.76 14.87 9.30
C GLN A 345 15.55 15.67 10.59
N ALA A 346 16.30 16.73 10.80
CA ALA A 346 15.93 17.72 11.81
C ALA A 346 14.59 18.36 11.41
N PRO A 347 13.54 18.34 12.25
CA PRO A 347 12.30 19.05 11.92
C PRO A 347 12.56 20.52 11.59
N TYR A 348 11.88 21.04 10.56
CA TYR A 348 12.04 22.44 10.14
C TYR A 348 11.23 23.36 11.06
N ASN A 349 11.67 23.45 12.31
CA ASN A 349 11.09 24.33 13.34
C ASN A 349 11.69 25.75 13.32
N TYR A 350 11.42 26.57 14.30
CA TYR A 350 11.81 28.00 14.37
C TYR A 350 11.40 28.80 13.13
N VAL A 351 10.22 28.51 12.58
CA VAL A 351 9.69 29.14 11.37
C VAL A 351 8.41 29.90 11.69
N THR A 352 8.29 31.15 11.17
CA THR A 352 7.01 31.86 11.21
C THR A 352 6.03 31.27 10.23
N ARG A 353 4.71 31.49 10.46
CA ARG A 353 3.70 31.03 9.51
C ARG A 353 3.91 31.56 8.08
N THR A 354 4.27 32.84 7.94
CA THR A 354 4.55 33.42 6.61
C THR A 354 5.74 32.76 5.92
N GLN A 355 6.79 32.43 6.68
CA GLN A 355 7.93 31.69 6.15
C GLN A 355 7.54 30.26 5.76
N ALA A 356 6.74 29.58 6.58
CA ALA A 356 6.23 28.23 6.27
C ALA A 356 5.42 28.22 4.96
N VAL A 357 4.55 29.22 4.73
CA VAL A 357 3.84 29.38 3.45
C VAL A 357 4.83 29.51 2.30
N SER A 358 5.79 30.43 2.39
CA SER A 358 6.76 30.67 1.31
C SER A 358 7.64 29.46 1.03
N LEU A 359 8.09 28.75 2.06
CA LEU A 359 8.90 27.53 1.92
C LEU A 359 8.08 26.39 1.28
N ALA A 360 6.83 26.20 1.70
CA ALA A 360 5.97 25.17 1.16
C ALA A 360 5.61 25.43 -0.31
N GLU A 361 5.26 26.67 -0.68
CA GLU A 361 4.99 27.04 -2.06
C GLU A 361 6.24 27.00 -2.95
N GLY A 362 7.39 27.39 -2.41
CA GLY A 362 8.69 27.37 -3.07
C GLY A 362 9.23 25.99 -3.32
N PHE A 363 8.78 24.99 -2.58
CA PHE A 363 9.30 23.62 -2.66
C PHE A 363 9.15 23.00 -4.06
N LYS A 364 8.04 23.23 -4.76
CA LYS A 364 7.86 22.80 -6.15
C LYS A 364 8.97 23.34 -7.07
N THR A 365 9.38 24.58 -6.89
CA THR A 365 10.45 25.20 -7.69
C THR A 365 11.81 24.65 -7.29
N GLN A 366 12.03 24.45 -5.99
CA GLN A 366 13.23 23.80 -5.46
C GLN A 366 13.44 22.41 -6.08
N GLN A 367 12.36 21.65 -6.28
CA GLN A 367 12.39 20.26 -6.78
C GLN A 367 12.11 20.13 -8.30
N GLY A 368 11.64 21.20 -8.94
CA GLY A 368 11.25 21.18 -10.35
C GLY A 368 9.94 20.46 -10.64
N TYR A 369 8.99 20.44 -9.69
CA TYR A 369 7.70 19.75 -9.86
C TYR A 369 6.76 20.50 -10.81
N LYS A 370 5.98 19.74 -11.57
CA LYS A 370 4.79 20.24 -12.28
C LYS A 370 3.59 20.37 -11.33
N ALA A 371 3.47 19.44 -10.40
CA ALA A 371 2.48 19.51 -9.33
C ALA A 371 2.72 20.73 -8.42
N LYS A 372 1.66 21.22 -7.79
CA LYS A 372 1.74 22.36 -6.86
C LYS A 372 1.99 21.87 -5.46
N THR A 373 2.91 22.54 -4.75
CA THR A 373 3.12 22.33 -3.30
C THR A 373 2.61 23.53 -2.53
N LYS A 374 2.02 23.28 -1.36
CA LYS A 374 1.43 24.31 -0.49
C LYS A 374 1.62 23.95 0.96
N LEU A 375 1.56 24.95 1.83
CA LEU A 375 1.32 24.71 3.25
C LEU A 375 -0.04 24.02 3.42
N VAL A 376 -0.12 23.04 4.29
CA VAL A 376 -1.36 22.28 4.51
C VAL A 376 -2.51 23.20 4.93
N SER A 377 -3.67 23.07 4.25
CA SER A 377 -4.90 23.75 4.64
C SER A 377 -5.66 22.97 5.72
N SER A 378 -6.59 23.61 6.44
CA SER A 378 -7.45 22.88 7.38
C SER A 378 -8.34 21.85 6.68
N TYR A 379 -8.70 22.09 5.42
CA TYR A 379 -9.42 21.11 4.60
C TYR A 379 -8.58 19.85 4.36
N ALA A 380 -7.32 20.02 3.94
CA ALA A 380 -6.40 18.90 3.73
C ALA A 380 -6.07 18.19 5.05
N TRP A 381 -5.83 18.95 6.13
CA TRP A 381 -5.54 18.39 7.46
C TRP A 381 -6.69 17.52 7.96
N ASP A 382 -7.91 18.07 8.02
CA ASP A 382 -9.07 17.38 8.56
C ASP A 382 -9.50 16.19 7.69
N THR A 383 -9.34 16.30 6.36
CA THR A 383 -9.57 15.17 5.44
C THR A 383 -8.52 14.07 5.65
N THR A 384 -7.26 14.43 5.93
CA THR A 384 -6.24 13.45 6.30
C THR A 384 -6.59 12.75 7.61
N ILE A 385 -7.01 13.48 8.65
CA ILE A 385 -7.49 12.86 9.90
C ILE A 385 -8.63 11.87 9.62
N ALA A 386 -9.62 12.25 8.80
CA ALA A 386 -10.73 11.34 8.43
C ALA A 386 -10.25 10.09 7.68
N PHE A 387 -9.19 10.21 6.88
CA PHE A 387 -8.55 9.06 6.23
C PHE A 387 -7.87 8.13 7.24
N LEU A 388 -7.12 8.67 8.20
CA LEU A 388 -6.46 7.92 9.26
C LEU A 388 -7.44 7.22 10.19
N GLN A 389 -8.60 7.85 10.47
CA GLN A 389 -9.65 7.30 11.33
C GLN A 389 -10.31 6.04 10.78
N LYS A 390 -10.15 5.72 9.50
CA LYS A 390 -10.61 4.43 8.95
C LYS A 390 -9.78 3.24 9.46
N VAL A 391 -8.57 3.49 9.96
CA VAL A 391 -7.67 2.48 10.55
C VAL A 391 -7.61 2.61 12.06
N ASN A 392 -7.54 3.84 12.59
CA ASN A 392 -7.53 4.16 14.01
C ASN A 392 -8.64 5.19 14.28
N SER A 393 -9.80 4.74 14.76
CA SER A 393 -11.00 5.58 14.98
C SER A 393 -10.78 6.77 15.88
N ASP A 394 -9.81 6.67 16.80
CA ASP A 394 -9.51 7.70 17.80
C ASP A 394 -8.47 8.71 17.31
N TYR A 395 -7.90 8.46 16.13
CA TYR A 395 -6.93 9.38 15.55
C TYR A 395 -7.56 10.76 15.34
N GLY A 396 -6.91 11.76 15.86
CA GLY A 396 -7.39 13.13 15.81
C GLY A 396 -8.03 13.64 17.09
N SER A 397 -8.61 12.79 17.95
CA SER A 397 -9.28 13.20 19.19
C SER A 397 -8.61 12.72 20.48
N SER A 398 -8.01 11.52 20.46
CA SER A 398 -7.47 10.89 21.67
C SER A 398 -6.35 9.88 21.43
N SER A 399 -5.86 9.75 20.20
CA SER A 399 -4.80 8.80 19.85
C SER A 399 -3.46 9.14 20.52
N GLU A 400 -2.78 8.13 21.01
CA GLU A 400 -1.45 8.22 21.62
C GLU A 400 -0.32 8.22 20.58
N GLU A 401 -0.62 7.98 19.29
CA GLU A 401 0.39 8.02 18.24
C GLU A 401 0.96 9.43 18.11
N GLY A 402 2.28 9.51 18.26
CA GLY A 402 3.01 10.76 18.15
C GLY A 402 4.01 11.01 19.29
N ASN A 403 4.87 11.98 19.07
CA ASN A 403 5.82 12.43 20.07
C ASN A 403 5.22 13.51 20.98
N TYR A 404 4.51 13.07 22.01
CA TYR A 404 3.98 13.96 23.07
C TYR A 404 4.78 13.80 24.35
N LYS A 405 4.69 14.77 25.26
CA LYS A 405 5.35 14.71 26.57
C LYS A 405 5.01 13.42 27.34
N ASN A 406 3.79 12.94 27.24
CA ASN A 406 3.29 11.78 27.99
C ASN A 406 3.31 10.45 27.22
N THR A 407 3.98 10.37 26.07
CA THR A 407 4.22 9.11 25.35
C THR A 407 5.62 8.56 25.59
N THR A 408 5.77 7.23 25.50
CA THR A 408 7.06 6.52 25.60
C THR A 408 7.29 5.73 24.33
N PHE A 409 8.45 5.90 23.69
CA PHE A 409 8.82 5.15 22.48
C PHE A 409 10.33 5.17 22.26
N SER A 410 10.83 4.20 21.48
CA SER A 410 12.22 4.18 21.01
C SER A 410 12.37 4.96 19.73
N TYR A 411 13.44 5.71 19.60
CA TYR A 411 13.75 6.51 18.42
C TYR A 411 15.25 6.50 18.12
N THR A 412 15.62 6.85 16.92
CA THR A 412 17.00 7.12 16.54
C THR A 412 17.21 8.62 16.49
N ASP A 413 18.18 9.12 17.24
CA ASP A 413 18.47 10.56 17.22
C ASP A 413 19.13 10.99 15.91
N ILE A 414 19.28 12.31 15.72
CA ILE A 414 19.84 12.89 14.49
C ILE A 414 21.27 12.41 14.19
N THR A 415 21.99 11.88 15.19
CA THR A 415 23.35 11.35 15.03
C THR A 415 23.36 9.86 14.69
N GLY A 416 22.20 9.19 14.66
CA GLY A 416 22.06 7.77 14.39
C GLY A 416 22.10 6.87 15.62
N VAL A 417 22.03 7.43 16.82
CA VAL A 417 22.05 6.67 18.09
C VAL A 417 20.62 6.35 18.52
N SER A 418 20.37 5.06 18.80
CA SER A 418 19.09 4.62 19.35
C SER A 418 18.92 5.07 20.79
N LYS A 419 17.76 5.62 21.10
CA LYS A 419 17.37 6.14 22.42
C LYS A 419 15.94 5.75 22.74
N THR A 420 15.59 5.83 24.04
CA THR A 420 14.20 5.73 24.49
C THR A 420 13.79 7.08 25.06
N LYS A 421 12.65 7.59 24.62
CA LYS A 421 11.97 8.72 25.22
C LYS A 421 11.03 8.19 26.28
N GLU A 422 11.24 8.63 27.52
CA GLU A 422 10.39 8.28 28.64
C GLU A 422 9.22 9.27 28.83
N THR A 423 8.13 8.81 29.43
CA THR A 423 7.02 9.68 29.86
C THR A 423 7.54 10.87 30.67
N SER A 424 6.99 12.04 30.41
CA SER A 424 7.37 13.34 30.98
C SER A 424 8.64 13.97 30.41
N SER A 425 9.35 13.27 29.51
CA SER A 425 10.46 13.83 28.78
C SER A 425 9.96 14.73 27.63
N LYS A 426 10.56 15.91 27.52
CA LYS A 426 10.28 16.90 26.45
C LYS A 426 11.43 16.87 25.46
N VAL A 427 11.33 15.99 24.48
CA VAL A 427 12.41 15.77 23.51
C VAL A 427 11.87 15.90 22.10
N LEU A 428 12.39 16.87 21.35
CA LEU A 428 12.20 16.95 19.91
C LEU A 428 13.00 15.80 19.26
N VAL A 429 12.35 15.02 18.40
CA VAL A 429 13.00 13.92 17.69
C VAL A 429 13.08 14.21 16.18
N PRO A 430 13.98 13.56 15.43
CA PRO A 430 13.98 13.65 13.98
C PRO A 430 12.64 13.22 13.36
N THR A 431 12.35 13.66 12.15
CA THR A 431 11.14 13.32 11.42
C THR A 431 10.99 11.79 11.24
N GLY A 432 9.78 11.27 11.38
CA GLY A 432 9.48 9.87 11.08
C GLY A 432 9.98 8.87 12.12
N GLN A 433 10.05 9.27 13.40
CA GLN A 433 10.49 8.37 14.49
C GLN A 433 9.32 7.76 15.26
N THR A 434 8.09 8.21 15.03
CA THR A 434 6.91 7.67 15.70
C THR A 434 6.26 6.54 14.88
N THR A 435 5.21 5.91 15.41
CA THR A 435 4.45 4.90 14.67
C THR A 435 3.57 5.57 13.61
N PRO A 436 3.68 5.20 12.33
CA PRO A 436 2.84 5.78 11.29
C PRO A 436 1.44 5.17 11.29
N VAL A 437 0.45 5.94 10.87
CA VAL A 437 -0.87 5.44 10.47
C VAL A 437 -1.04 5.71 8.98
N CYS A 438 -1.43 4.71 8.20
CA CYS A 438 -1.51 4.81 6.73
C CYS A 438 -0.24 5.41 6.10
N ASN A 439 0.94 5.03 6.57
CA ASN A 439 2.24 5.56 6.14
C ASN A 439 2.48 7.06 6.40
N ILE A 440 1.63 7.73 7.16
CA ILE A 440 1.80 9.14 7.56
C ILE A 440 2.34 9.19 8.99
N TYR A 441 3.44 9.91 9.19
CA TYR A 441 4.13 10.09 10.46
C TYR A 441 3.83 11.47 11.05
N ASP A 442 3.92 11.56 12.36
CA ASP A 442 4.01 12.83 13.10
C ASP A 442 2.86 13.82 12.84
N MET A 443 1.66 13.36 12.44
CA MET A 443 0.45 14.22 12.39
C MET A 443 0.00 14.64 13.81
N GLY A 444 0.51 13.95 14.79
CA GLY A 444 0.32 14.25 16.22
C GLY A 444 1.64 14.36 16.94
N GLY A 445 1.83 15.42 17.73
CA GLY A 445 3.04 15.64 18.51
C GLY A 445 4.23 16.10 17.68
N ASN A 446 5.42 15.89 18.18
CA ASN A 446 6.72 16.34 17.67
C ASN A 446 6.81 17.85 17.48
N VAL A 447 6.32 18.43 16.39
CA VAL A 447 6.14 19.87 16.25
C VAL A 447 4.69 20.25 15.97
N LEU A 448 4.21 21.33 16.57
CA LEU A 448 2.97 21.99 16.16
C LEU A 448 3.12 22.46 14.72
N GLU A 449 2.22 22.09 13.82
CA GLU A 449 2.37 22.41 12.42
C GLU A 449 1.50 23.59 11.99
N TRP A 450 2.13 24.61 11.39
CA TRP A 450 1.41 25.72 10.77
C TRP A 450 0.46 25.23 9.69
N THR A 451 -0.71 25.86 9.62
CA THR A 451 -1.68 25.69 8.52
C THR A 451 -2.03 27.03 7.87
N THR A 452 -2.74 26.98 6.73
CA THR A 452 -3.28 28.18 6.09
C THR A 452 -4.51 28.73 6.81
N GLU A 453 -5.10 27.98 7.75
CA GLU A 453 -6.25 28.39 8.56
C GLU A 453 -5.91 29.63 9.41
N SER A 454 -6.80 30.59 9.42
CA SER A 454 -6.71 31.79 10.25
C SER A 454 -7.56 31.66 11.50
N SER A 455 -7.23 32.45 12.53
CA SER A 455 -8.04 32.59 13.74
C SER A 455 -8.57 34.02 13.86
N SER A 456 -9.74 34.20 14.44
CA SER A 456 -10.34 35.50 14.73
C SER A 456 -9.76 36.17 15.99
N GLY A 457 -8.87 35.50 16.70
CA GLY A 457 -8.19 36.05 17.89
C GLY A 457 -7.19 37.15 17.54
N SER A 458 -7.31 38.35 18.17
CA SER A 458 -6.41 39.47 17.92
C SER A 458 -4.94 39.12 18.19
N ASP A 459 -4.70 38.28 19.21
CA ASP A 459 -3.37 37.90 19.66
C ASP A 459 -2.84 36.62 19.02
N GLY A 460 -3.70 35.95 18.22
CA GLY A 460 -3.39 34.66 17.59
C GLY A 460 -4.06 34.48 16.24
N PRO A 461 -3.74 35.29 15.20
CA PRO A 461 -4.43 35.24 13.91
C PRO A 461 -4.09 33.99 13.06
N CYS A 462 -3.19 33.15 13.50
CA CYS A 462 -2.73 31.96 12.79
C CYS A 462 -3.12 30.68 13.56
N THR A 463 -3.28 29.59 12.83
CA THR A 463 -3.63 28.29 13.41
C THR A 463 -2.49 27.29 13.22
N GLY A 464 -2.07 26.67 14.33
CA GLY A 464 -1.23 25.47 14.34
C GLY A 464 -2.05 24.24 14.68
N ARG A 465 -1.61 23.07 14.24
CA ARG A 465 -2.30 21.79 14.39
C ARG A 465 -1.38 20.70 14.96
N GLY A 466 -1.97 19.66 15.54
CA GLY A 466 -1.28 18.41 15.87
C GLY A 466 -0.66 18.32 17.27
N GLY A 467 -0.55 19.43 18.01
CA GLY A 467 0.21 19.45 19.27
C GLY A 467 1.73 19.37 19.05
N ASP A 468 2.49 19.21 20.12
CA ASP A 468 3.96 19.20 20.06
C ASP A 468 4.57 18.34 21.19
N TYR A 469 5.90 18.14 21.15
CA TYR A 469 6.65 17.32 22.12
C TYR A 469 6.60 17.84 23.56
N ASN A 470 6.17 19.09 23.79
CA ASN A 470 5.97 19.66 25.13
C ASN A 470 4.56 19.43 25.69
N SER A 471 3.61 19.05 24.85
CA SER A 471 2.20 18.93 25.12
C SER A 471 1.81 17.50 25.47
N ASN A 472 0.63 17.30 26.10
CA ASN A 472 0.03 15.98 26.30
C ASN A 472 -0.98 15.68 25.17
N PHE A 473 -0.99 14.46 24.65
CA PHE A 473 -1.89 14.08 23.54
C PHE A 473 -3.38 14.29 23.88
N ALA A 474 -3.79 14.04 25.15
CA ALA A 474 -5.17 14.23 25.57
C ALA A 474 -5.65 15.68 25.52
N GLY A 475 -4.73 16.65 25.63
CA GLY A 475 -5.04 18.09 25.56
C GLY A 475 -4.86 18.70 24.17
N THR A 476 -3.96 18.13 23.38
CA THR A 476 -3.59 18.64 22.07
C THR A 476 -3.41 17.51 21.05
N PRO A 477 -4.43 16.68 20.80
CA PRO A 477 -4.34 15.57 19.84
C PRO A 477 -4.13 16.07 18.41
N ALA A 478 -3.92 15.16 17.46
CA ALA A 478 -3.67 15.48 16.04
C ALA A 478 -4.73 16.41 15.42
N GLY A 479 -5.98 16.31 15.85
CA GLY A 479 -7.08 17.19 15.40
C GLY A 479 -7.17 18.55 16.09
N TYR A 480 -6.34 18.80 17.11
CA TYR A 480 -6.39 20.03 17.89
C TYR A 480 -6.05 21.27 17.05
N ARG A 481 -6.78 22.37 17.29
CA ARG A 481 -6.54 23.70 16.72
C ARG A 481 -5.99 24.62 17.78
N ASN A 482 -4.84 25.20 17.51
CA ASN A 482 -4.17 26.11 18.42
C ASN A 482 -3.93 27.46 17.72
N TYR A 483 -4.58 28.53 18.20
CA TYR A 483 -4.31 29.87 17.67
C TYR A 483 -3.00 30.43 18.23
N ARG A 484 -2.23 31.07 17.35
CA ARG A 484 -0.89 31.61 17.61
C ARG A 484 -0.68 32.95 16.91
N SER A 485 0.28 33.73 17.40
CA SER A 485 0.66 34.99 16.80
C SER A 485 1.37 34.87 15.41
N GLY A 486 1.68 33.64 14.98
CA GLY A 486 2.42 33.40 13.73
C GLY A 486 3.94 33.55 13.86
N THR A 487 4.48 33.77 15.08
CA THR A 487 5.92 33.88 15.36
C THR A 487 6.60 32.52 15.39
N ALA A 488 7.92 32.54 15.22
CA ALA A 488 8.74 31.32 15.24
C ALA A 488 8.97 30.81 16.67
N TYR A 489 8.81 29.51 16.87
CA TYR A 489 9.09 28.81 18.14
C TYR A 489 9.84 27.49 17.85
N ASP A 490 10.55 27.00 18.86
CA ASP A 490 11.30 25.74 18.80
C ASP A 490 10.42 24.50 18.63
N TYR A 491 9.17 24.58 19.04
CA TYR A 491 8.17 23.52 18.94
C TYR A 491 7.18 23.69 17.77
N VAL A 492 7.42 24.62 16.83
CA VAL A 492 6.52 24.89 15.70
C VAL A 492 7.25 24.69 14.39
N GLY A 493 6.73 23.81 13.58
CA GLY A 493 7.16 23.49 12.22
C GLY A 493 6.03 23.59 11.21
N PHE A 494 6.08 22.78 10.16
CA PHE A 494 5.03 22.74 9.13
C PHE A 494 5.10 21.46 8.31
N ARG A 495 4.03 21.21 7.55
CA ARG A 495 3.89 20.10 6.59
C ARG A 495 3.39 20.61 5.26
N LEU A 496 3.80 19.92 4.18
CA LEU A 496 3.40 20.24 2.82
C LEU A 496 2.26 19.36 2.35
N THR A 497 1.44 19.92 1.47
CA THR A 497 0.55 19.16 0.58
C THR A 497 0.99 19.32 -0.87
N LEU A 498 0.63 18.33 -1.71
CA LEU A 498 0.91 18.35 -3.14
C LEU A 498 -0.38 18.07 -3.92
N PHE A 499 -0.68 18.94 -4.87
CA PHE A 499 -1.86 18.90 -5.75
C PHE A 499 -1.42 18.80 -7.22
N LEU A 500 -2.12 17.94 -7.98
CA LEU A 500 -1.89 17.77 -9.41
C LEU A 500 -2.55 18.86 -10.24
#